data_947fd8472ecdf49cd4d7b1ba63ddb6c3
#
_entry.id   947fd8472ecdf49cd4d7b1ba63ddb6c3
#
_cell.length_a   1.000
_cell.length_b   1.000
_cell.length_c   1.000
_cell.angle_alpha   90.00
_cell.angle_beta   90.00
_cell.angle_gamma   90.00
#
_symmetry.space_group_name_H-M   'P 1'
#
loop_
_entity.id
_entity.type
_entity.pdbx_description
1 polymer ?
#
loop_
_entity_poly.entity_id
_entity_poly.type
_entity_poly.pdbx_seq_one_letter_code
_entity_poly.pdbx_strand_id
1 'polypeptide(L)'
;RFLDDLKYGEERGIYFSEPRAQHILNFYKFVPHVKGALAGQPIELMDWHVFILINIFGFVIPLVNEETGEVVMRSDGSGCPVMVRRFRTAYNEVARKNAKSTLSSGIGLYMTGADGEGGAEVYSAATTRDQARIVFEDAKNMVRKARSTLGRLFDFNKLAIYQEQSASKFEPLSSDANNLDGLNIHCAIIDELHAHKTRDVWDVLETATGARLQSLLFGITTAGFNKEGICYEQRDYAIKVLRGYNSDVEGAVKDDSYFAIIYTLDEGDDPFDETVWQKANPGLGICKRWDDLRRLAKKAKEQVSARVNFFTKHMNVWVTAESAWMDMIKWEKCEYIAPQHELKTYPMWVGVDLAHKIDICAAAKLWRTDNGHVHADFKFWLPEGRLERCSRQQAELYRKWAEMGKLILTDGDVIDHAQIKSDLLEWIGGENLRELGFDPWSAMQFSLALAEEGIPLVEVPQTVRNLSEAMKETESLVYAGRFHHSNHPVMNWMMSNVTVKPDKNDNIFPNKSTPEAKIDGPVAMFTAMSRMLVNGGELKLRREVVNN
;
A
#
# COMPACT_ATOMS: atom_id res chain seq x y z
N ARG A 1 21.17 -12.33 -1.87
CA ARG A 1 22.00 -11.33 -1.18
C ARG A 1 22.73 -11.93 0.04
N PHE A 2 22.03 -12.49 1.04
CA PHE A 2 22.66 -13.01 2.27
C PHE A 2 23.80 -14.02 2.02
N LEU A 3 23.54 -15.05 1.21
CA LEU A 3 24.54 -16.06 0.89
C LEU A 3 25.73 -15.50 0.08
N ASP A 4 25.45 -14.55 -0.79
CA ASP A 4 26.50 -13.91 -1.59
C ASP A 4 27.30 -12.92 -0.76
N ASP A 5 26.67 -12.19 0.17
CA ASP A 5 27.37 -11.34 1.14
C ASP A 5 28.27 -12.16 2.08
N LEU A 6 27.84 -13.38 2.47
CA LEU A 6 28.71 -14.30 3.22
C LEU A 6 29.91 -14.78 2.40
N LYS A 7 29.74 -14.97 1.09
CA LYS A 7 30.79 -15.52 0.22
C LYS A 7 31.71 -14.46 -0.37
N TYR A 8 31.15 -13.32 -0.76
CA TYR A 8 31.84 -12.30 -1.54
C TYR A 8 31.81 -10.90 -0.88
N GLY A 9 31.25 -10.79 0.32
CA GLY A 9 31.09 -9.52 1.01
C GLY A 9 32.42 -8.82 1.31
N GLU A 10 33.47 -9.58 1.63
CA GLU A 10 34.80 -9.05 1.94
C GLU A 10 35.39 -8.24 0.78
N GLU A 11 35.11 -8.61 -0.47
CA GLU A 11 35.55 -7.87 -1.67
C GLU A 11 34.95 -6.46 -1.73
N ARG A 12 33.84 -6.23 -1.00
CA ARG A 12 33.12 -4.96 -0.88
C ARG A 12 33.30 -4.31 0.48
N GLY A 13 34.21 -4.82 1.32
CA GLY A 13 34.40 -4.34 2.69
C GLY A 13 33.28 -4.71 3.65
N ILE A 14 32.50 -5.75 3.35
CA ILE A 14 31.39 -6.24 4.19
C ILE A 14 31.80 -7.55 4.83
N TYR A 15 31.74 -7.61 6.15
CA TYR A 15 32.17 -8.77 6.93
C TYR A 15 31.02 -9.32 7.77
N PHE A 16 30.95 -10.64 7.90
CA PHE A 16 30.01 -11.26 8.83
C PHE A 16 30.70 -11.56 10.17
N SER A 17 30.21 -10.95 11.23
CA SER A 17 30.69 -11.16 12.61
C SER A 17 29.82 -12.17 13.33
N GLU A 18 30.22 -13.43 13.34
CA GLU A 18 29.54 -14.48 14.09
C GLU A 18 29.37 -14.11 15.59
N PRO A 19 30.38 -13.53 16.29
CA PRO A 19 30.20 -13.11 17.68
C PRO A 19 29.07 -12.10 17.86
N ARG A 20 28.91 -11.12 16.97
CA ARG A 20 27.81 -10.14 17.05
C ARG A 20 26.46 -10.77 16.75
N ALA A 21 26.38 -11.65 15.76
CA ALA A 21 25.18 -12.41 15.44
C ALA A 21 24.77 -13.30 16.64
N GLN A 22 25.72 -14.01 17.23
CA GLN A 22 25.46 -14.86 18.38
C GLN A 22 25.10 -14.04 19.64
N HIS A 23 25.63 -12.84 19.79
CA HIS A 23 25.35 -11.96 20.93
C HIS A 23 23.85 -11.58 20.98
N ILE A 24 23.26 -11.12 19.86
CA ILE A 24 21.83 -10.79 19.83
C ILE A 24 20.96 -12.04 20.02
N LEU A 25 21.32 -13.19 19.40
CA LEU A 25 20.58 -14.44 19.59
C LEU A 25 20.62 -14.91 21.05
N ASN A 26 21.76 -14.79 21.72
CA ASN A 26 21.90 -15.09 23.15
C ASN A 26 21.11 -14.13 24.02
N PHE A 27 21.02 -12.85 23.67
CA PHE A 27 20.19 -11.89 24.40
C PHE A 27 18.72 -12.31 24.40
N TYR A 28 18.19 -12.78 23.26
CA TYR A 28 16.81 -13.24 23.18
C TYR A 28 16.49 -14.45 24.09
N LYS A 29 17.46 -15.24 24.50
CA LYS A 29 17.26 -16.33 25.48
C LYS A 29 16.80 -15.81 26.85
N PHE A 30 17.06 -14.53 27.14
CA PHE A 30 16.61 -13.87 28.38
C PHE A 30 15.30 -13.10 28.23
N VAL A 31 14.78 -12.97 27.00
CA VAL A 31 13.56 -12.23 26.70
C VAL A 31 12.35 -13.17 26.85
N PRO A 32 11.41 -12.93 27.80
CA PRO A 32 10.27 -13.79 27.99
C PRO A 32 9.06 -13.38 27.14
N HIS A 33 8.19 -14.34 26.87
CA HIS A 33 6.84 -14.06 26.42
C HIS A 33 6.07 -13.25 27.47
N VAL A 34 5.31 -12.22 27.02
CA VAL A 34 4.57 -11.35 27.95
C VAL A 34 3.09 -11.69 28.07
N LYS A 35 2.51 -12.36 27.06
CA LYS A 35 1.05 -12.63 26.94
C LYS A 35 0.79 -14.11 26.59
N GLY A 36 -0.43 -14.57 26.87
CA GLY A 36 -0.92 -15.89 26.48
C GLY A 36 -0.36 -17.03 27.34
N ALA A 37 -0.50 -18.26 26.85
CA ALA A 37 -0.13 -19.47 27.57
C ALA A 37 1.38 -19.62 27.85
N LEU A 38 2.21 -18.96 27.04
CA LEU A 38 3.67 -18.99 27.17
C LEU A 38 4.21 -17.83 28.03
N ALA A 39 3.35 -17.01 28.62
CA ALA A 39 3.78 -15.84 29.41
C ALA A 39 4.75 -16.20 30.52
N GLY A 40 5.95 -15.60 30.51
CA GLY A 40 7.05 -15.86 31.45
C GLY A 40 8.07 -16.88 30.95
N GLN A 41 7.77 -17.67 29.93
CA GLN A 41 8.75 -18.56 29.31
C GLN A 41 9.67 -17.77 28.34
N PRO A 42 10.95 -18.15 28.19
CA PRO A 42 11.84 -17.58 27.21
C PRO A 42 11.26 -17.65 25.78
N ILE A 43 11.53 -16.63 24.98
CA ILE A 43 11.12 -16.63 23.58
C ILE A 43 12.02 -17.58 22.80
N GLU A 44 11.41 -18.54 22.13
CA GLU A 44 12.06 -19.33 21.09
C GLU A 44 11.93 -18.58 19.76
N LEU A 45 13.08 -18.16 19.21
CA LEU A 45 13.10 -17.45 17.93
C LEU A 45 12.76 -18.41 16.79
N MET A 46 11.81 -18.02 15.96
CA MET A 46 11.53 -18.71 14.70
C MET A 46 12.65 -18.40 13.67
N ASP A 47 12.85 -19.27 12.68
CA ASP A 47 13.92 -19.13 11.68
C ASP A 47 13.91 -17.76 10.98
N TRP A 48 12.74 -17.22 10.70
CA TRP A 48 12.64 -15.90 10.08
C TRP A 48 13.04 -14.75 11.03
N HIS A 49 12.84 -14.89 12.35
CA HIS A 49 13.39 -13.97 13.34
C HIS A 49 14.91 -14.05 13.38
N VAL A 50 15.44 -15.28 13.42
CA VAL A 50 16.89 -15.51 13.39
C VAL A 50 17.49 -14.88 12.15
N PHE A 51 16.90 -15.10 10.98
CA PHE A 51 17.36 -14.52 9.71
C PHE A 51 17.43 -12.99 9.74
N ILE A 52 16.39 -12.31 10.25
CA ILE A 52 16.39 -10.85 10.39
C ILE A 52 17.50 -10.38 11.34
N LEU A 53 17.58 -11.00 12.51
CA LEU A 53 18.52 -10.59 13.55
C LEU A 53 19.98 -10.79 13.12
N ILE A 54 20.33 -11.93 12.55
CA ILE A 54 21.72 -12.18 12.12
C ILE A 54 22.12 -11.30 10.93
N ASN A 55 21.18 -10.97 10.03
CA ASN A 55 21.48 -10.01 8.97
C ASN A 55 21.78 -8.63 9.55
N ILE A 56 20.85 -8.08 10.34
CA ILE A 56 20.96 -6.70 10.84
C ILE A 56 22.17 -6.53 11.77
N PHE A 57 22.40 -7.49 12.66
CA PHE A 57 23.41 -7.35 13.73
C PHE A 57 24.72 -8.09 13.44
N GLY A 58 24.72 -9.07 12.53
CA GLY A 58 25.90 -9.84 12.18
C GLY A 58 26.77 -9.23 11.12
N PHE A 59 26.21 -8.52 10.12
CA PHE A 59 27.01 -7.85 9.11
C PHE A 59 27.56 -6.51 9.58
N VAL A 60 28.86 -6.31 9.38
CA VAL A 60 29.60 -5.12 9.79
C VAL A 60 30.47 -4.59 8.64
N ILE A 61 30.80 -3.31 8.72
CA ILE A 61 31.71 -2.63 7.81
C ILE A 61 32.76 -1.86 8.63
N PRO A 62 33.97 -1.62 8.08
CA PRO A 62 34.94 -0.74 8.72
C PRO A 62 34.39 0.69 8.81
N LEU A 63 34.62 1.34 9.94
CA LEU A 63 34.36 2.77 10.08
C LEU A 63 35.39 3.55 9.29
N VAL A 64 34.94 4.44 8.41
CA VAL A 64 35.78 5.32 7.61
C VAL A 64 35.64 6.74 8.16
N ASN A 65 36.74 7.45 8.31
CA ASN A 65 36.75 8.87 8.62
C ASN A 65 36.28 9.65 7.38
N GLU A 66 35.23 10.43 7.52
CA GLU A 66 34.61 11.17 6.40
C GLU A 66 35.53 12.26 5.80
N GLU A 67 36.43 12.83 6.61
CA GLU A 67 37.34 13.90 6.17
C GLU A 67 38.56 13.34 5.42
N THR A 68 39.14 12.22 5.91
CA THR A 68 40.38 11.66 5.35
C THR A 68 40.16 10.51 4.39
N GLY A 69 38.98 9.89 4.42
CA GLY A 69 38.69 8.67 3.67
C GLY A 69 39.41 7.41 4.21
N GLU A 70 40.11 7.52 5.36
CA GLU A 70 40.88 6.43 5.93
C GLU A 70 40.05 5.59 6.90
N VAL A 71 40.36 4.29 6.98
CA VAL A 71 39.74 3.38 7.95
C VAL A 71 40.19 3.75 9.37
N VAL A 72 39.23 3.93 10.27
CA VAL A 72 39.49 4.24 11.68
C VAL A 72 39.96 2.96 12.39
N MET A 73 41.17 3.03 12.96
CA MET A 73 41.76 1.90 13.69
C MET A 73 41.41 1.99 15.19
N ARG A 74 41.33 0.84 15.85
CA ARG A 74 41.12 0.77 17.30
C ARG A 74 42.27 1.41 18.08
N SER A 75 41.94 2.07 19.15
CA SER A 75 42.93 2.70 20.03
C SER A 75 43.62 1.73 21.00
N ASP A 76 43.24 0.46 21.01
CA ASP A 76 43.78 -0.60 21.89
C ASP A 76 45.14 -1.16 21.42
N GLY A 77 45.69 -0.66 20.33
CA GLY A 77 46.97 -1.09 19.77
C GLY A 77 46.89 -2.43 19.00
N SER A 78 45.69 -2.99 18.81
CA SER A 78 45.51 -4.26 18.07
C SER A 78 45.80 -4.19 16.58
N GLY A 79 45.86 -2.96 16.02
CA GLY A 79 45.95 -2.77 14.57
C GLY A 79 44.70 -3.22 13.80
N CYS A 80 43.58 -3.41 14.50
CA CYS A 80 42.31 -3.81 13.89
C CYS A 80 41.42 -2.58 13.61
N PRO A 81 40.60 -2.59 12.55
CA PRO A 81 39.64 -1.53 12.28
C PRO A 81 38.51 -1.49 13.32
N VAL A 82 37.97 -0.30 13.51
CA VAL A 82 36.69 -0.14 14.21
C VAL A 82 35.58 -0.62 13.26
N MET A 83 34.83 -1.64 13.69
CA MET A 83 33.76 -2.21 12.90
C MET A 83 32.41 -1.69 13.41
N VAL A 84 31.57 -1.19 12.51
CA VAL A 84 30.21 -0.71 12.81
C VAL A 84 29.18 -1.57 12.09
N ARG A 85 27.93 -1.53 12.56
CA ARG A 85 26.82 -2.22 11.90
C ARG A 85 26.65 -1.72 10.46
N ARG A 86 26.51 -2.67 9.51
CA ARG A 86 26.31 -2.35 8.10
C ARG A 86 24.96 -1.67 7.89
N PHE A 87 23.88 -2.26 8.41
CA PHE A 87 22.51 -1.82 8.16
C PHE A 87 22.11 -0.67 9.07
N ARG A 88 21.69 0.43 8.45
CA ARG A 88 21.20 1.65 9.13
C ARG A 88 19.69 1.73 9.09
N THR A 89 19.08 1.17 8.07
CA THR A 89 17.63 1.09 7.90
C THR A 89 17.23 -0.36 7.67
N ALA A 90 16.13 -0.79 8.29
CA ALA A 90 15.55 -2.10 8.11
C ALA A 90 14.05 -1.98 7.84
N TYR A 91 13.58 -2.45 6.69
CA TYR A 91 12.17 -2.54 6.33
C TYR A 91 11.69 -3.97 6.41
N ASN A 92 10.70 -4.24 7.26
CA ASN A 92 10.18 -5.58 7.51
C ASN A 92 8.65 -5.59 7.30
N GLU A 93 8.20 -6.30 6.27
CA GLU A 93 6.78 -6.42 5.95
C GLU A 93 6.33 -7.87 6.09
N VAL A 94 5.41 -8.13 7.03
CA VAL A 94 4.89 -9.47 7.31
C VAL A 94 3.47 -9.39 7.86
N ALA A 95 2.62 -10.37 7.53
CA ALA A 95 1.22 -10.43 7.93
C ALA A 95 1.01 -10.35 9.45
N ARG A 96 -0.19 -9.96 9.88
CA ARG A 96 -0.57 -9.90 11.31
C ARG A 96 -0.45 -11.25 12.01
N LYS A 97 -0.17 -11.19 13.33
CA LYS A 97 -0.03 -12.36 14.20
C LYS A 97 1.20 -13.23 13.93
N ASN A 98 2.24 -12.66 13.33
CA ASN A 98 3.55 -13.27 13.16
C ASN A 98 4.58 -12.77 14.20
N ALA A 99 4.16 -12.41 15.41
CA ALA A 99 5.00 -12.00 16.53
C ALA A 99 5.89 -10.74 16.28
N LYS A 100 5.48 -9.83 15.37
CA LYS A 100 6.18 -8.58 15.05
C LYS A 100 6.56 -7.76 16.28
N SER A 101 5.57 -7.39 17.09
CA SER A 101 5.78 -6.54 18.27
C SER A 101 6.70 -7.19 19.30
N THR A 102 6.65 -8.52 19.42
CA THR A 102 7.57 -9.28 20.29
C THR A 102 9.02 -9.17 19.82
N LEU A 103 9.26 -9.32 18.51
CA LEU A 103 10.58 -9.11 17.91
C LEU A 103 11.06 -7.69 18.12
N SER A 104 10.22 -6.69 17.81
CA SER A 104 10.54 -5.27 17.96
C SER A 104 10.86 -4.87 19.40
N SER A 105 10.10 -5.38 20.38
CA SER A 105 10.34 -5.09 21.80
C SER A 105 11.69 -5.63 22.27
N GLY A 106 12.08 -6.83 21.81
CA GLY A 106 13.40 -7.40 22.10
C GLY A 106 14.53 -6.61 21.45
N ILE A 107 14.38 -6.15 20.19
CA ILE A 107 15.33 -5.26 19.52
C ILE A 107 15.47 -3.96 20.32
N GLY A 108 14.36 -3.35 20.77
CA GLY A 108 14.39 -2.13 21.56
C GLY A 108 15.21 -2.29 22.85
N LEU A 109 15.01 -3.38 23.60
CA LEU A 109 15.80 -3.68 24.79
C LEU A 109 17.28 -3.92 24.45
N TYR A 110 17.57 -4.69 23.39
CA TYR A 110 18.95 -4.95 22.96
C TYR A 110 19.68 -3.65 22.62
N MET A 111 19.07 -2.79 21.82
CA MET A 111 19.64 -1.50 21.41
C MET A 111 19.80 -0.52 22.58
N THR A 112 19.00 -0.67 23.62
CA THR A 112 19.10 0.18 24.83
C THR A 112 20.28 -0.20 25.71
N GLY A 113 20.58 -1.49 25.86
CA GLY A 113 21.53 -1.87 26.92
C GLY A 113 22.51 -2.98 26.55
N ALA A 114 22.48 -3.53 25.33
CA ALA A 114 23.33 -4.65 24.95
C ALA A 114 24.09 -4.44 23.62
N ASP A 115 23.78 -3.39 22.86
CA ASP A 115 24.44 -3.07 21.57
C ASP A 115 25.80 -2.38 21.76
N GLY A 116 26.15 -1.97 23.00
CA GLY A 116 27.44 -1.38 23.34
C GLY A 116 27.51 0.14 23.11
N GLU A 117 26.40 0.82 22.87
CA GLU A 117 26.32 2.27 22.70
C GLU A 117 26.12 2.97 24.03
N GLY A 118 26.95 3.98 24.34
CA GLY A 118 26.79 4.84 25.52
C GLY A 118 25.73 5.91 25.28
N GLY A 119 24.85 6.15 26.27
CA GLY A 119 23.78 7.13 26.15
C GLY A 119 22.82 6.84 25.01
N ALA A 120 22.52 5.57 24.78
CA ALA A 120 21.64 5.17 23.68
C ALA A 120 20.22 5.70 23.88
N GLU A 121 19.72 6.46 22.91
CA GLU A 121 18.33 6.89 22.86
C GLU A 121 17.55 5.97 21.91
N VAL A 122 16.64 5.17 22.47
CA VAL A 122 15.81 4.23 21.74
C VAL A 122 14.36 4.66 21.82
N TYR A 123 13.66 4.64 20.69
CA TYR A 123 12.29 5.12 20.61
C TYR A 123 11.38 4.12 19.87
N SER A 124 10.15 3.97 20.36
CA SER A 124 9.07 3.36 19.60
C SER A 124 8.11 4.42 19.10
N ALA A 125 7.78 4.38 17.81
CA ALA A 125 6.89 5.32 17.13
C ALA A 125 5.76 4.58 16.42
N ALA A 126 4.58 5.20 16.37
CA ALA A 126 3.42 4.76 15.60
C ALA A 126 2.50 5.96 15.33
N THR A 127 1.40 5.78 14.61
CA THR A 127 0.45 6.85 14.28
C THR A 127 -0.20 7.51 15.48
N THR A 128 -0.29 6.81 16.62
CA THR A 128 -0.77 7.37 17.88
C THR A 128 0.17 6.97 19.00
N ARG A 129 0.20 7.80 20.06
CA ARG A 129 1.01 7.52 21.26
C ARG A 129 0.63 6.18 21.91
N ASP A 130 -0.64 5.82 21.88
CA ASP A 130 -1.10 4.56 22.48
C ASP A 130 -0.63 3.35 21.67
N GLN A 131 -0.53 3.46 20.35
CA GLN A 131 0.04 2.41 19.50
C GLN A 131 1.56 2.32 19.68
N ALA A 132 2.27 3.44 19.73
CA ALA A 132 3.72 3.47 20.03
C ALA A 132 4.05 2.81 21.38
N ARG A 133 3.14 2.96 22.36
CA ARG A 133 3.26 2.30 23.66
C ARG A 133 3.16 0.78 23.60
N ILE A 134 2.58 0.17 22.59
CA ILE A 134 2.41 -1.30 22.55
C ILE A 134 3.78 -1.99 22.60
N VAL A 135 4.73 -1.58 21.75
CA VAL A 135 6.09 -2.12 21.71
C VAL A 135 6.83 -1.82 23.03
N PHE A 136 6.71 -0.60 23.53
CA PHE A 136 7.30 -0.17 24.78
C PHE A 136 6.75 -0.93 26.00
N GLU A 137 5.43 -1.07 26.14
CA GLU A 137 4.82 -1.79 27.26
C GLU A 137 5.11 -3.30 27.21
N ASP A 138 5.20 -3.90 26.04
CA ASP A 138 5.64 -5.28 25.89
C ASP A 138 7.11 -5.41 26.35
N ALA A 139 8.01 -4.52 25.93
CA ALA A 139 9.41 -4.47 26.42
C ALA A 139 9.48 -4.31 27.94
N LYS A 140 8.71 -3.38 28.52
CA LYS A 140 8.64 -3.18 29.97
C LYS A 140 8.12 -4.42 30.71
N ASN A 141 7.14 -5.11 30.15
CA ASN A 141 6.64 -6.36 30.71
C ASN A 141 7.66 -7.51 30.60
N MET A 142 8.50 -7.53 29.55
CA MET A 142 9.64 -8.46 29.44
C MET A 142 10.62 -8.27 30.57
N VAL A 143 11.05 -7.03 30.84
CA VAL A 143 11.92 -6.71 31.99
C VAL A 143 11.25 -7.09 33.31
N ARG A 144 9.97 -6.78 33.49
CA ARG A 144 9.22 -7.10 34.72
C ARG A 144 9.15 -8.60 34.99
N LYS A 145 8.98 -9.43 33.95
CA LYS A 145 8.87 -10.90 34.07
C LYS A 145 10.24 -11.57 34.24
N ALA A 146 11.29 -11.00 33.68
CA ALA A 146 12.66 -11.51 33.74
C ALA A 146 13.53 -10.74 34.77
N ARG A 147 13.02 -10.58 35.99
CA ARG A 147 13.69 -9.83 37.08
C ARG A 147 15.11 -10.32 37.40
N SER A 148 15.34 -11.64 37.36
CA SER A 148 16.63 -12.25 37.66
C SER A 148 17.67 -12.07 36.54
N THR A 149 17.27 -11.67 35.35
CA THR A 149 18.13 -11.46 34.16
C THR A 149 18.02 -10.04 33.65
N LEU A 150 17.01 -9.72 32.84
CA LEU A 150 16.81 -8.37 32.29
C LEU A 150 16.63 -7.31 33.38
N GLY A 151 15.99 -7.63 34.50
CA GLY A 151 15.82 -6.71 35.62
C GLY A 151 17.12 -6.40 36.39
N ARG A 152 18.27 -7.02 36.03
CA ARG A 152 19.60 -6.60 36.50
C ARG A 152 20.27 -5.62 35.56
N LEU A 153 19.79 -5.54 34.31
CA LEU A 153 20.32 -4.65 33.29
C LEU A 153 19.48 -3.38 33.15
N PHE A 154 18.18 -3.48 33.38
CA PHE A 154 17.23 -2.42 33.13
C PHE A 154 16.35 -2.13 34.34
N ASP A 155 16.16 -0.84 34.60
CA ASP A 155 15.06 -0.34 35.39
C ASP A 155 14.02 0.34 34.52
N PHE A 156 12.82 0.57 35.06
CA PHE A 156 11.73 1.21 34.33
C PHE A 156 10.80 2.00 35.24
N ASN A 157 10.25 3.05 34.67
CA ASN A 157 9.16 3.82 35.27
C ASN A 157 7.93 3.86 34.33
N LYS A 158 7.03 4.81 34.49
CA LYS A 158 5.85 4.95 33.66
C LYS A 158 6.19 5.41 32.21
N LEU A 159 7.29 6.12 32.02
CA LEU A 159 7.63 6.83 30.79
C LEU A 159 8.80 6.19 30.04
N ALA A 160 9.74 5.55 30.75
CA ALA A 160 10.97 5.02 30.17
C ALA A 160 11.36 3.66 30.76
N ILE A 161 12.08 2.87 29.96
CA ILE A 161 12.99 1.81 30.41
C ILE A 161 14.39 2.41 30.29
N TYR A 162 15.25 2.22 31.28
CA TYR A 162 16.58 2.82 31.27
C TYR A 162 17.64 1.88 31.84
N GLN A 163 18.87 2.14 31.44
CA GLN A 163 20.07 1.50 31.97
C GLN A 163 20.98 2.58 32.55
N GLU A 164 21.14 2.63 33.88
CA GLU A 164 21.89 3.68 34.55
C GLU A 164 23.38 3.69 34.16
N GLN A 165 24.00 2.52 34.03
CA GLN A 165 25.44 2.39 33.76
C GLN A 165 25.87 3.07 32.45
N SER A 166 25.06 2.96 31.43
CA SER A 166 25.30 3.56 30.11
C SER A 166 24.55 4.87 29.87
N ALA A 167 23.74 5.34 30.84
CA ALA A 167 22.83 6.47 30.71
C ALA A 167 21.87 6.33 29.47
N SER A 168 21.46 5.11 29.16
CA SER A 168 20.63 4.79 28.00
C SER A 168 19.16 4.69 28.36
N LYS A 169 18.27 4.98 27.39
CA LYS A 169 16.81 4.98 27.59
C LYS A 169 16.04 4.44 26.41
N PHE A 170 14.87 3.85 26.68
CA PHE A 170 13.86 3.46 25.71
C PHE A 170 12.52 4.09 26.08
N GLU A 171 11.92 4.87 25.18
CA GLU A 171 10.71 5.67 25.39
C GLU A 171 9.74 5.54 24.20
N PRO A 172 8.41 5.61 24.43
CA PRO A 172 7.45 5.73 23.36
C PRO A 172 7.32 7.20 22.93
N LEU A 173 7.44 7.48 21.63
CA LEU A 173 7.26 8.81 21.08
C LEU A 173 5.77 9.17 20.90
N SER A 174 5.49 10.46 21.00
CA SER A 174 4.22 11.05 20.54
C SER A 174 4.24 11.17 19.01
N SER A 175 3.07 11.08 18.39
CA SER A 175 2.90 11.27 16.93
C SER A 175 3.06 12.73 16.45
N ASP A 176 3.28 13.69 17.36
CA ASP A 176 3.52 15.10 17.02
C ASP A 176 4.97 15.28 16.57
N ALA A 177 5.18 15.29 15.25
CA ALA A 177 6.49 15.48 14.62
C ALA A 177 7.18 16.78 15.09
N ASN A 178 6.42 17.84 15.37
CA ASN A 178 6.93 19.13 15.85
C ASN A 178 7.68 19.07 17.19
N ASN A 179 7.54 18.00 17.96
CA ASN A 179 8.21 17.81 19.25
C ASN A 179 9.39 16.84 19.18
N LEU A 180 9.81 16.42 17.98
CA LEU A 180 10.86 15.42 17.78
C LEU A 180 12.20 16.04 17.38
N ASP A 181 12.28 17.36 17.26
CA ASP A 181 13.54 18.07 16.98
C ASP A 181 14.51 17.95 18.16
N GLY A 182 15.78 17.70 17.85
CA GLY A 182 16.85 17.61 18.85
C GLY A 182 17.09 16.23 19.44
N LEU A 183 16.43 15.17 18.93
CA LEU A 183 16.69 13.78 19.31
C LEU A 183 18.05 13.33 18.75
N ASN A 184 18.76 12.49 19.53
CA ASN A 184 20.01 11.84 19.12
C ASN A 184 19.80 10.31 19.10
N ILE A 185 19.12 9.84 18.05
CA ILE A 185 18.53 8.51 17.97
C ILE A 185 19.59 7.44 17.71
N HIS A 186 19.70 6.46 18.63
CA HIS A 186 20.43 5.23 18.39
C HIS A 186 19.56 4.15 17.73
N CYS A 187 18.28 4.04 18.13
CA CYS A 187 17.32 3.19 17.44
C CYS A 187 15.91 3.79 17.47
N ALA A 188 15.27 3.83 16.30
CA ALA A 188 13.85 4.12 16.19
C ALA A 188 13.11 2.91 15.64
N ILE A 189 12.10 2.44 16.37
CA ILE A 189 11.22 1.34 15.98
C ILE A 189 9.89 1.93 15.53
N ILE A 190 9.57 1.82 14.24
CA ILE A 190 8.33 2.31 13.67
C ILE A 190 7.41 1.12 13.41
N ASP A 191 6.39 0.96 14.26
CA ASP A 191 5.40 -0.12 14.11
C ASP A 191 4.19 0.36 13.31
N GLU A 192 3.58 -0.57 12.58
CA GLU A 192 2.40 -0.36 11.72
C GLU A 192 2.57 0.82 10.75
N LEU A 193 3.72 0.89 10.06
CA LEU A 193 4.07 1.98 9.12
C LEU A 193 2.98 2.22 8.06
N HIS A 194 2.23 1.17 7.65
CA HIS A 194 1.10 1.29 6.70
C HIS A 194 -0.04 2.21 7.17
N ALA A 195 -0.13 2.48 8.47
CA ALA A 195 -1.17 3.33 9.05
C ALA A 195 -0.78 4.82 9.09
N HIS A 196 0.49 5.17 8.83
CA HIS A 196 0.95 6.55 8.80
C HIS A 196 0.38 7.27 7.57
N LYS A 197 -0.29 8.41 7.80
CA LYS A 197 -0.94 9.21 6.75
C LYS A 197 0.05 10.11 6.01
N THR A 198 1.09 10.58 6.72
CA THR A 198 2.13 11.48 6.23
C THR A 198 3.50 10.84 6.43
N ARG A 199 4.51 11.40 5.80
CA ARG A 199 5.90 10.95 5.95
C ARG A 199 6.64 11.58 7.14
N ASP A 200 6.06 12.56 7.81
CA ASP A 200 6.71 13.43 8.79
C ASP A 200 7.43 12.66 9.90
N VAL A 201 6.79 11.63 10.47
CA VAL A 201 7.40 10.81 11.54
C VAL A 201 8.62 10.04 11.00
N TRP A 202 8.52 9.47 9.79
CA TRP A 202 9.65 8.76 9.19
C TRP A 202 10.82 9.69 8.93
N ASP A 203 10.58 10.84 8.28
CA ASP A 203 11.61 11.80 7.89
C ASP A 203 12.36 12.40 9.10
N VAL A 204 11.62 12.77 10.15
CA VAL A 204 12.24 13.29 11.38
C VAL A 204 13.09 12.23 12.07
N LEU A 205 12.61 10.99 12.18
CA LEU A 205 13.37 9.90 12.80
C LEU A 205 14.59 9.51 11.96
N GLU A 206 14.49 9.49 10.64
CA GLU A 206 15.61 9.21 9.75
C GLU A 206 16.71 10.26 9.86
N THR A 207 16.35 11.54 9.85
CA THR A 207 17.31 12.65 9.98
C THR A 207 17.94 12.74 11.36
N ALA A 208 17.25 12.35 12.42
CA ALA A 208 17.74 12.38 13.80
C ALA A 208 18.78 11.27 14.12
N THR A 209 19.08 10.37 13.19
CA THR A 209 20.08 9.30 13.37
C THR A 209 21.51 9.72 13.04
N GLY A 210 21.73 10.89 12.45
CA GLY A 210 22.99 11.30 11.82
C GLY A 210 24.20 11.41 12.76
N ALA A 211 24.00 11.66 14.06
CA ALA A 211 25.09 11.80 15.03
C ALA A 211 25.65 10.46 15.56
N ARG A 212 25.01 9.32 15.27
CA ARG A 212 25.39 8.01 15.79
C ARG A 212 26.09 7.15 14.73
N LEU A 213 27.19 6.52 15.10
CA LEU A 213 28.01 5.70 14.19
C LEU A 213 27.28 4.46 13.66
N GLN A 214 26.36 3.89 14.44
CA GLN A 214 25.65 2.66 14.08
C GLN A 214 24.18 2.70 14.51
N SER A 215 23.48 3.82 14.24
CA SER A 215 22.04 3.94 14.48
C SER A 215 21.24 2.93 13.64
N LEU A 216 20.02 2.64 14.07
CA LEU A 216 19.09 1.75 13.35
C LEU A 216 17.69 2.35 13.28
N LEU A 217 17.19 2.58 12.08
CA LEU A 217 15.78 2.83 11.81
C LEU A 217 15.11 1.50 11.46
N PHE A 218 14.24 1.00 12.34
CA PHE A 218 13.61 -0.31 12.19
C PHE A 218 12.12 -0.16 11.92
N GLY A 219 11.73 -0.20 10.64
CA GLY A 219 10.34 -0.21 10.20
C GLY A 219 9.77 -1.62 10.16
N ILE A 220 8.60 -1.84 10.78
CA ILE A 220 7.89 -3.11 10.72
C ILE A 220 6.40 -2.88 10.50
N THR A 221 5.82 -3.61 9.54
CA THR A 221 4.47 -3.32 9.08
C THR A 221 3.76 -4.54 8.51
N THR A 222 2.49 -4.38 8.20
CA THR A 222 1.73 -5.22 7.27
C THR A 222 1.48 -4.43 5.98
N ALA A 223 0.99 -5.11 4.94
CA ALA A 223 0.39 -4.44 3.79
C ALA A 223 -0.79 -3.55 4.20
N GLY A 224 -1.05 -2.55 3.40
CA GLY A 224 -2.14 -1.59 3.56
C GLY A 224 -2.92 -1.40 2.26
N PHE A 225 -3.57 -0.25 2.15
CA PHE A 225 -4.36 0.15 0.99
C PHE A 225 -3.90 1.49 0.38
N ASN A 226 -3.18 2.31 1.12
CA ASN A 226 -2.65 3.57 0.62
C ASN A 226 -1.32 3.34 -0.12
N LYS A 227 -1.38 3.15 -1.45
CA LYS A 227 -0.20 2.95 -2.30
C LYS A 227 0.57 4.25 -2.59
N GLU A 228 0.09 5.40 -2.14
CA GLU A 228 0.75 6.70 -2.28
C GLU A 228 1.38 7.17 -0.96
N GLY A 229 1.20 6.39 0.12
CA GLY A 229 1.74 6.72 1.44
C GLY A 229 3.19 6.27 1.63
N ILE A 230 3.82 6.83 2.67
CA ILE A 230 5.23 6.57 3.04
C ILE A 230 5.56 5.07 3.13
N CYS A 231 4.65 4.23 3.65
CA CYS A 231 4.90 2.80 3.76
C CYS A 231 5.07 2.12 2.39
N TYR A 232 4.25 2.48 1.40
CA TYR A 232 4.37 1.93 0.06
C TYR A 232 5.59 2.48 -0.68
N GLU A 233 5.96 3.74 -0.44
CA GLU A 233 7.20 4.33 -0.94
C GLU A 233 8.42 3.57 -0.41
N GLN A 234 8.47 3.29 0.90
CA GLN A 234 9.53 2.48 1.51
C GLN A 234 9.54 1.04 0.99
N ARG A 235 8.36 0.46 0.73
CA ARG A 235 8.24 -0.86 0.11
C ARG A 235 8.79 -0.87 -1.32
N ASP A 236 8.48 0.13 -2.11
CA ASP A 236 8.99 0.26 -3.49
C ASP A 236 10.52 0.41 -3.49
N TYR A 237 11.05 1.25 -2.60
CA TYR A 237 12.49 1.36 -2.39
C TYR A 237 13.11 0.02 -1.95
N ALA A 238 12.50 -0.67 -0.99
CA ALA A 238 12.93 -1.99 -0.54
C ALA A 238 12.98 -3.00 -1.70
N ILE A 239 11.98 -3.01 -2.59
CA ILE A 239 11.96 -3.87 -3.78
C ILE A 239 13.10 -3.50 -4.74
N LYS A 240 13.35 -2.21 -4.98
CA LYS A 240 14.45 -1.73 -5.83
C LYS A 240 15.81 -2.14 -5.26
N VAL A 241 16.00 -2.06 -3.95
CA VAL A 241 17.22 -2.54 -3.26
C VAL A 241 17.37 -4.06 -3.36
N LEU A 242 16.30 -4.82 -3.17
CA LEU A 242 16.32 -6.28 -3.30
C LEU A 242 16.62 -6.73 -4.74
N ARG A 243 16.13 -6.00 -5.75
CA ARG A 243 16.43 -6.22 -7.17
C ARG A 243 17.84 -5.74 -7.56
N GLY A 244 18.34 -4.68 -6.93
CA GLY A 244 19.63 -4.05 -7.21
C GLY A 244 20.83 -4.92 -6.93
N TYR A 245 20.63 -6.00 -6.22
CA TYR A 245 21.63 -7.02 -6.01
C TYR A 245 21.93 -7.81 -7.32
N ASN A 246 20.94 -7.99 -8.19
CA ASN A 246 21.11 -8.50 -9.56
C ASN A 246 21.25 -7.29 -10.49
N SER A 247 22.48 -6.94 -10.85
CA SER A 247 22.93 -5.67 -11.44
C SER A 247 22.34 -5.28 -12.81
N ASP A 248 21.54 -6.13 -13.43
CA ASP A 248 21.06 -5.95 -14.82
C ASP A 248 19.56 -5.63 -14.90
N VAL A 249 18.90 -5.35 -13.77
CA VAL A 249 17.47 -5.00 -13.74
C VAL A 249 17.32 -3.48 -13.76
N GLU A 250 16.61 -2.96 -14.76
CA GLU A 250 16.27 -1.53 -14.87
C GLU A 250 15.56 -1.03 -13.61
N GLY A 251 15.97 0.13 -13.10
CA GLY A 251 15.41 0.73 -11.88
C GLY A 251 15.89 0.10 -10.56
N ALA A 252 16.89 -0.80 -10.61
CA ALA A 252 17.51 -1.38 -9.43
C ALA A 252 18.39 -0.35 -8.68
N VAL A 253 18.41 -0.43 -7.34
CA VAL A 253 19.18 0.46 -6.46
C VAL A 253 20.18 -0.37 -5.67
N LYS A 254 21.46 0.04 -5.69
CA LYS A 254 22.50 -0.53 -4.82
C LYS A 254 22.56 0.28 -3.53
N ASP A 255 22.01 -0.28 -2.46
CA ASP A 255 22.12 0.28 -1.12
C ASP A 255 22.50 -0.83 -0.14
N ASP A 256 23.76 -0.79 0.28
CA ASP A 256 24.33 -1.77 1.20
C ASP A 256 23.95 -1.49 2.67
N SER A 257 23.47 -0.29 2.98
CA SER A 257 23.02 0.12 4.32
C SER A 257 21.54 -0.19 4.61
N TYR A 258 20.78 -0.59 3.59
CA TYR A 258 19.34 -0.86 3.70
C TYR A 258 19.06 -2.36 3.72
N PHE A 259 18.47 -2.84 4.81
CA PHE A 259 17.94 -4.21 4.92
C PHE A 259 16.45 -4.22 4.57
N ALA A 260 16.03 -5.18 3.77
CA ALA A 260 14.62 -5.37 3.45
C ALA A 260 14.23 -6.84 3.47
N ILE A 261 13.03 -7.11 4.00
CA ILE A 261 12.38 -8.40 3.88
C ILE A 261 10.85 -8.22 3.75
N ILE A 262 10.25 -8.90 2.78
CA ILE A 262 8.82 -8.81 2.47
C ILE A 262 8.27 -10.22 2.36
N TYR A 263 7.42 -10.59 3.31
CA TYR A 263 6.66 -11.84 3.32
C TYR A 263 5.27 -11.59 2.75
N THR A 264 5.05 -11.93 1.50
CA THR A 264 3.79 -11.71 0.78
C THR A 264 3.50 -12.87 -0.17
N LEU A 265 2.34 -12.89 -0.78
CA LEU A 265 2.04 -13.81 -1.87
C LEU A 265 2.78 -13.37 -3.14
N ASP A 266 3.09 -14.34 -4.01
CA ASP A 266 3.63 -14.05 -5.34
C ASP A 266 2.51 -13.63 -6.30
N GLU A 267 2.90 -13.00 -7.42
CA GLU A 267 1.97 -12.65 -8.48
C GLU A 267 1.36 -13.95 -9.08
N GLY A 268 0.03 -14.00 -9.14
CA GLY A 268 -0.72 -15.16 -9.62
C GLY A 268 -1.10 -16.19 -8.53
N ASP A 269 -0.61 -16.06 -7.30
CA ASP A 269 -1.08 -16.89 -6.18
C ASP A 269 -2.56 -16.59 -5.86
N ASP A 270 -3.37 -17.64 -5.66
CA ASP A 270 -4.72 -17.48 -5.10
C ASP A 270 -4.64 -17.27 -3.58
N PRO A 271 -5.06 -16.12 -3.05
CA PRO A 271 -5.06 -15.86 -1.62
C PRO A 271 -5.91 -16.84 -0.78
N PHE A 272 -6.77 -17.62 -1.43
CA PHE A 272 -7.60 -18.63 -0.79
C PHE A 272 -7.04 -20.05 -0.86
N ASP A 273 -5.90 -20.23 -1.51
CA ASP A 273 -5.17 -21.50 -1.50
C ASP A 273 -4.29 -21.59 -0.24
N GLU A 274 -4.56 -22.62 0.59
CA GLU A 274 -3.81 -22.83 1.84
C GLU A 274 -2.32 -23.12 1.61
N THR A 275 -1.94 -23.63 0.44
CA THR A 275 -0.56 -24.02 0.13
C THR A 275 0.39 -22.83 0.02
N VAL A 276 -0.15 -21.64 -0.31
CA VAL A 276 0.63 -20.40 -0.46
C VAL A 276 0.67 -19.54 0.82
N TRP A 277 -0.14 -19.85 1.83
CA TRP A 277 -0.31 -18.99 3.01
C TRP A 277 0.97 -18.79 3.83
N GLN A 278 1.88 -19.76 3.84
CA GLN A 278 3.16 -19.65 4.55
C GLN A 278 4.07 -18.57 3.93
N LYS A 279 3.93 -18.24 2.64
CA LYS A 279 4.69 -17.15 1.99
C LYS A 279 4.49 -15.81 2.71
N ALA A 280 3.25 -15.51 3.11
CA ALA A 280 2.92 -14.30 3.87
C ALA A 280 3.00 -14.48 5.39
N ASN A 281 3.02 -15.72 5.87
CA ASN A 281 2.90 -16.07 7.29
C ASN A 281 3.99 -17.06 7.72
N PRO A 282 5.24 -16.60 7.90
CA PRO A 282 6.34 -17.50 8.27
C PRO A 282 6.18 -18.12 9.65
N GLY A 283 5.30 -17.57 10.52
CA GLY A 283 4.94 -18.12 11.83
C GLY A 283 3.66 -18.96 11.85
N LEU A 284 3.13 -19.35 10.68
CA LEU A 284 1.91 -20.16 10.60
C LEU A 284 2.13 -21.56 11.16
N GLY A 285 1.25 -21.97 12.06
CA GLY A 285 1.38 -23.21 12.82
C GLY A 285 2.14 -23.07 14.14
N ILE A 286 2.86 -21.95 14.36
CA ILE A 286 3.60 -21.65 15.60
C ILE A 286 2.89 -20.56 16.39
N CYS A 287 2.96 -19.31 15.92
CA CYS A 287 2.32 -18.17 16.58
C CYS A 287 0.99 -17.75 15.94
N LYS A 288 0.70 -18.22 14.74
CA LYS A 288 -0.55 -18.03 14.01
C LYS A 288 -1.20 -19.36 13.72
N ARG A 289 -2.46 -19.54 14.12
CA ARG A 289 -3.17 -20.81 14.02
C ARG A 289 -3.80 -21.03 12.65
N TRP A 290 -3.71 -22.25 12.14
CA TRP A 290 -4.33 -22.67 10.88
C TRP A 290 -5.85 -22.58 10.90
N ASP A 291 -6.49 -23.02 11.99
CA ASP A 291 -7.95 -23.00 12.13
C ASP A 291 -8.52 -21.58 12.12
N ASP A 292 -7.85 -20.62 12.76
CA ASP A 292 -8.27 -19.21 12.73
C ASP A 292 -8.14 -18.63 11.33
N LEU A 293 -7.04 -18.92 10.62
CA LEU A 293 -6.82 -18.43 9.27
C LEU A 293 -7.84 -19.02 8.28
N ARG A 294 -8.18 -20.33 8.39
CA ARG A 294 -9.24 -20.97 7.62
C ARG A 294 -10.60 -20.34 7.87
N ARG A 295 -10.93 -20.03 9.11
CA ARG A 295 -12.18 -19.35 9.48
C ARG A 295 -12.27 -17.97 8.82
N LEU A 296 -11.19 -17.20 8.84
CA LEU A 296 -11.11 -15.88 8.21
C LEU A 296 -11.19 -15.96 6.68
N ALA A 297 -10.53 -16.93 6.06
CA ALA A 297 -10.60 -17.18 4.62
C ALA A 297 -12.04 -17.53 4.19
N LYS A 298 -12.72 -18.42 4.92
CA LYS A 298 -14.13 -18.75 4.66
C LYS A 298 -15.02 -17.52 4.71
N LYS A 299 -14.87 -16.66 5.73
CA LYS A 299 -15.62 -15.40 5.83
C LYS A 299 -15.31 -14.46 4.67
N ALA A 300 -14.04 -14.35 4.26
CA ALA A 300 -13.61 -13.48 3.17
C ALA A 300 -14.09 -13.94 1.79
N LYS A 301 -14.33 -15.24 1.59
CA LYS A 301 -14.96 -15.78 0.38
C LYS A 301 -16.40 -15.28 0.21
N GLU A 302 -17.15 -15.21 1.31
CA GLU A 302 -18.57 -14.85 1.31
C GLU A 302 -18.82 -13.34 1.44
N GLN A 303 -17.93 -12.60 2.12
CA GLN A 303 -18.12 -11.18 2.43
C GLN A 303 -17.00 -10.33 1.82
N VAL A 304 -17.34 -9.48 0.85
CA VAL A 304 -16.40 -8.57 0.17
C VAL A 304 -15.68 -7.65 1.18
N SER A 305 -16.40 -7.10 2.15
CA SER A 305 -15.82 -6.24 3.20
C SER A 305 -14.80 -6.97 4.10
N ALA A 306 -14.95 -8.28 4.30
CA ALA A 306 -13.99 -9.09 5.03
C ALA A 306 -12.77 -9.45 4.18
N ARG A 307 -12.91 -9.48 2.86
CA ARG A 307 -11.87 -9.87 1.89
C ARG A 307 -10.68 -8.92 1.91
N VAL A 308 -10.91 -7.62 1.91
CA VAL A 308 -9.86 -6.60 2.01
C VAL A 308 -9.00 -6.79 3.26
N ASN A 309 -9.64 -7.02 4.41
CA ASN A 309 -8.95 -7.31 5.66
C ASN A 309 -8.17 -8.62 5.62
N PHE A 310 -8.71 -9.65 4.96
CA PHE A 310 -8.02 -10.93 4.80
C PHE A 310 -6.78 -10.77 3.91
N PHE A 311 -6.89 -10.08 2.80
CA PHE A 311 -5.78 -9.84 1.87
C PHE A 311 -4.68 -9.00 2.50
N THR A 312 -5.01 -7.83 3.07
CA THR A 312 -4.00 -6.94 3.65
C THR A 312 -3.38 -7.48 4.92
N LYS A 313 -4.21 -7.89 5.89
CA LYS A 313 -3.76 -8.20 7.24
C LYS A 313 -3.28 -9.64 7.41
N HIS A 314 -3.76 -10.58 6.56
CA HIS A 314 -3.46 -12.00 6.72
C HIS A 314 -2.68 -12.61 5.57
N MET A 315 -2.82 -12.08 4.34
CA MET A 315 -2.05 -12.50 3.17
C MET A 315 -0.95 -11.50 2.80
N ASN A 316 -0.93 -10.35 3.49
CA ASN A 316 0.05 -9.29 3.29
C ASN A 316 0.11 -8.77 1.85
N VAL A 317 -1.04 -8.68 1.21
CA VAL A 317 -1.22 -8.20 -0.16
C VAL A 317 -1.75 -6.77 -0.13
N TRP A 318 -1.10 -5.88 -0.85
CA TRP A 318 -1.55 -4.49 -0.97
C TRP A 318 -2.78 -4.40 -1.88
N VAL A 319 -3.83 -3.78 -1.36
CA VAL A 319 -5.07 -3.50 -2.10
C VAL A 319 -5.22 -2.00 -2.30
N THR A 320 -6.07 -1.60 -3.25
CA THR A 320 -6.20 -0.19 -3.62
C THR A 320 -7.14 0.60 -2.70
N ALA A 321 -8.06 -0.07 -1.98
CA ALA A 321 -9.00 0.58 -1.06
C ALA A 321 -9.24 -0.23 0.22
N GLU A 322 -9.44 0.48 1.34
CA GLU A 322 -9.76 -0.12 2.65
C GLU A 322 -11.09 -0.89 2.63
N SER A 323 -12.05 -0.39 1.86
CA SER A 323 -13.35 -1.00 1.64
C SER A 323 -13.78 -0.80 0.18
N ALA A 324 -13.25 -1.63 -0.72
CA ALA A 324 -13.69 -1.58 -2.11
C ALA A 324 -15.19 -1.91 -2.21
N TRP A 325 -15.92 -1.13 -2.99
CA TRP A 325 -17.33 -1.40 -3.28
C TRP A 325 -17.48 -2.58 -4.24
N MET A 326 -16.73 -2.58 -5.36
CA MET A 326 -16.79 -3.63 -6.37
C MET A 326 -15.93 -4.85 -6.00
N ASP A 327 -16.46 -6.05 -6.21
CA ASP A 327 -15.66 -7.27 -6.20
C ASP A 327 -14.77 -7.32 -7.45
N MET A 328 -13.52 -6.92 -7.32
CA MET A 328 -12.59 -6.82 -8.46
C MET A 328 -12.32 -8.17 -9.14
N ILE A 329 -12.42 -9.30 -8.42
CA ILE A 329 -12.28 -10.64 -9.02
C ILE A 329 -13.46 -10.92 -9.96
N LYS A 330 -14.67 -10.49 -9.59
CA LYS A 330 -15.84 -10.64 -10.47
C LYS A 330 -15.81 -9.62 -11.60
N TRP A 331 -15.35 -8.38 -11.32
CA TRP A 331 -15.15 -7.37 -12.33
C TRP A 331 -14.18 -7.84 -13.42
N GLU A 332 -13.01 -8.35 -13.08
CA GLU A 332 -12.01 -8.86 -14.03
C GLU A 332 -12.54 -10.04 -14.86
N LYS A 333 -13.39 -10.90 -14.29
CA LYS A 333 -14.05 -11.98 -15.03
C LYS A 333 -15.07 -11.49 -16.07
N CYS A 334 -15.43 -10.22 -16.04
CA CYS A 334 -16.31 -9.59 -17.04
C CYS A 334 -15.53 -9.14 -18.29
N GLU A 335 -14.25 -9.48 -18.41
CA GLU A 335 -13.42 -9.19 -19.58
C GLU A 335 -13.95 -9.86 -20.82
N TYR A 336 -14.73 -9.15 -21.58
CA TYR A 336 -15.19 -9.49 -22.91
C TYR A 336 -15.87 -8.27 -23.53
N ILE A 337 -15.57 -7.96 -24.75
CA ILE A 337 -16.32 -6.97 -25.52
C ILE A 337 -16.68 -7.58 -26.87
N ALA A 338 -17.95 -7.47 -27.24
CA ALA A 338 -18.42 -7.94 -28.54
C ALA A 338 -17.75 -7.13 -29.68
N PRO A 339 -17.61 -7.71 -30.87
CA PRO A 339 -17.06 -7.00 -32.01
C PRO A 339 -17.81 -5.67 -32.27
N GLN A 340 -17.09 -4.62 -32.60
CA GLN A 340 -17.65 -3.28 -32.74
C GLN A 340 -18.77 -3.20 -33.81
N HIS A 341 -18.69 -4.01 -34.88
CA HIS A 341 -19.73 -4.05 -35.91
C HIS A 341 -21.06 -4.60 -35.39
N GLU A 342 -21.05 -5.46 -34.37
CA GLU A 342 -22.24 -5.95 -33.69
C GLU A 342 -22.79 -4.89 -32.74
N LEU A 343 -21.90 -4.25 -31.94
CA LEU A 343 -22.27 -3.23 -30.96
C LEU A 343 -22.93 -2.02 -31.61
N LYS A 344 -22.50 -1.61 -32.81
CA LYS A 344 -23.09 -0.48 -33.57
C LYS A 344 -24.58 -0.65 -33.85
N THR A 345 -25.11 -1.86 -33.82
CA THR A 345 -26.55 -2.13 -34.04
C THR A 345 -27.39 -1.84 -32.80
N TYR A 346 -26.79 -1.81 -31.63
CA TYR A 346 -27.47 -1.60 -30.35
C TYR A 346 -27.52 -0.13 -29.95
N PRO A 347 -28.51 0.25 -29.14
CA PRO A 347 -28.54 1.60 -28.55
C PRO A 347 -27.36 1.80 -27.60
N MET A 348 -26.79 3.01 -27.66
CA MET A 348 -25.62 3.39 -26.89
C MET A 348 -25.92 4.63 -26.03
N TRP A 349 -25.37 4.64 -24.82
CA TRP A 349 -25.35 5.77 -23.91
C TRP A 349 -23.90 6.13 -23.58
N VAL A 350 -23.63 7.41 -23.49
CA VAL A 350 -22.31 7.93 -23.11
C VAL A 350 -22.44 8.71 -21.81
N GLY A 351 -21.47 8.59 -20.95
CA GLY A 351 -21.30 9.46 -19.78
C GLY A 351 -19.92 10.06 -19.78
N VAL A 352 -19.82 11.30 -19.37
CA VAL A 352 -18.54 12.00 -19.23
C VAL A 352 -18.40 12.55 -17.81
N ASP A 353 -17.20 12.46 -17.27
CA ASP A 353 -16.78 13.13 -16.04
C ASP A 353 -15.52 13.94 -16.36
N LEU A 354 -15.69 15.27 -16.39
CA LEU A 354 -14.64 16.19 -16.76
C LEU A 354 -14.11 16.90 -15.53
N ALA A 355 -12.81 16.86 -15.34
CA ALA A 355 -12.16 17.63 -14.30
C ALA A 355 -12.12 19.13 -14.63
N HIS A 356 -12.10 19.98 -13.60
CA HIS A 356 -12.14 21.43 -13.80
C HIS A 356 -10.89 22.03 -14.44
N LYS A 357 -9.67 21.49 -14.22
CA LYS A 357 -8.44 22.17 -14.68
C LYS A 357 -7.28 21.25 -15.04
N ILE A 358 -6.88 20.34 -14.16
CA ILE A 358 -5.57 19.65 -14.24
C ILE A 358 -5.64 18.18 -13.85
N ASP A 359 -6.79 17.56 -13.95
CA ASP A 359 -7.00 16.18 -13.52
C ASP A 359 -7.46 15.27 -14.66
N ILE A 360 -7.60 13.96 -14.39
CA ILE A 360 -8.08 13.01 -15.40
C ILE A 360 -9.50 13.36 -15.79
N CYS A 361 -9.75 13.37 -17.10
CA CYS A 361 -11.09 13.39 -17.69
C CYS A 361 -11.42 12.00 -18.20
N ALA A 362 -12.66 11.57 -18.02
CA ALA A 362 -13.12 10.24 -18.39
C ALA A 362 -14.40 10.26 -19.21
N ALA A 363 -14.51 9.33 -20.16
CA ALA A 363 -15.73 9.02 -20.86
C ALA A 363 -15.99 7.51 -20.84
N ALA A 364 -17.25 7.12 -20.74
CA ALA A 364 -17.70 5.75 -20.81
C ALA A 364 -18.81 5.60 -21.84
N LYS A 365 -18.71 4.60 -22.73
CA LYS A 365 -19.77 4.13 -23.61
C LYS A 365 -20.40 2.89 -23.04
N LEU A 366 -21.72 2.81 -23.05
CA LEU A 366 -22.47 1.64 -22.68
C LEU A 366 -23.42 1.26 -23.80
N TRP A 367 -23.36 0.00 -24.24
CA TRP A 367 -24.33 -0.58 -25.17
C TRP A 367 -25.20 -1.61 -24.43
N ARG A 368 -26.49 -1.61 -24.72
CA ARG A 368 -27.40 -2.60 -24.18
C ARG A 368 -27.93 -3.52 -25.29
N THR A 369 -27.64 -4.80 -25.17
CA THR A 369 -28.09 -5.82 -26.10
C THR A 369 -29.54 -6.26 -25.80
N ASP A 370 -30.19 -6.90 -26.77
CA ASP A 370 -31.60 -7.35 -26.64
C ASP A 370 -31.81 -8.37 -25.52
N ASN A 371 -30.79 -9.18 -25.22
CA ASN A 371 -30.79 -10.15 -24.13
C ASN A 371 -30.43 -9.58 -22.77
N GLY A 372 -30.28 -8.25 -22.67
CA GLY A 372 -30.06 -7.53 -21.43
C GLY A 372 -28.61 -7.55 -20.94
N HIS A 373 -27.65 -7.93 -21.78
CA HIS A 373 -26.22 -7.72 -21.47
C HIS A 373 -25.83 -6.26 -21.74
N VAL A 374 -24.88 -5.76 -20.96
CA VAL A 374 -24.30 -4.43 -21.11
C VAL A 374 -22.84 -4.59 -21.47
N HIS A 375 -22.41 -3.91 -22.54
CA HIS A 375 -21.01 -3.79 -22.93
C HIS A 375 -20.52 -2.38 -22.65
N ALA A 376 -19.29 -2.24 -22.13
CA ALA A 376 -18.70 -0.98 -21.76
C ALA A 376 -17.32 -0.79 -22.41
N ASP A 377 -17.06 0.41 -22.89
CA ASP A 377 -15.74 0.86 -23.33
C ASP A 377 -15.42 2.23 -22.74
N PHE A 378 -14.13 2.57 -22.59
CA PHE A 378 -13.67 3.70 -21.82
C PHE A 378 -12.58 4.47 -22.52
N LYS A 379 -12.57 5.81 -22.33
CA LYS A 379 -11.54 6.70 -22.84
C LYS A 379 -11.14 7.70 -21.76
N PHE A 380 -9.83 7.99 -21.66
CA PHE A 380 -9.27 8.84 -20.61
C PHE A 380 -8.29 9.86 -21.18
N TRP A 381 -8.29 11.07 -20.62
CA TRP A 381 -7.38 12.15 -20.99
C TRP A 381 -6.75 12.77 -19.74
N LEU A 382 -5.51 13.23 -19.87
CA LEU A 382 -4.78 13.91 -18.82
C LEU A 382 -3.88 14.99 -19.42
N PRO A 383 -3.87 16.24 -18.89
CA PRO A 383 -2.89 17.24 -19.30
C PRO A 383 -1.46 16.76 -18.98
N GLU A 384 -0.52 16.93 -19.92
CA GLU A 384 0.87 16.47 -19.75
C GLU A 384 1.54 17.14 -18.55
N GLY A 385 1.28 18.42 -18.30
CA GLY A 385 1.80 19.14 -17.14
C GLY A 385 1.37 18.58 -15.79
N ARG A 386 0.36 17.69 -15.74
CA ARG A 386 0.01 16.96 -14.49
C ARG A 386 1.09 15.99 -14.06
N LEU A 387 1.86 15.43 -14.99
CA LEU A 387 2.95 14.49 -14.70
C LEU A 387 4.06 15.10 -13.85
N GLU A 388 4.24 16.42 -13.91
CA GLU A 388 5.22 17.14 -13.09
C GLU A 388 4.69 17.52 -11.70
N ARG A 389 3.36 17.51 -11.53
CA ARG A 389 2.67 18.00 -10.32
C ARG A 389 2.10 16.87 -9.44
N CYS A 390 2.20 15.64 -9.87
CA CYS A 390 1.79 14.47 -9.08
C CYS A 390 3.00 13.75 -8.46
N SER A 391 2.74 12.77 -7.59
CA SER A 391 3.81 11.96 -7.04
C SER A 391 4.56 11.22 -8.17
N ARG A 392 5.84 10.93 -7.94
CA ARG A 392 6.67 10.19 -8.91
C ARG A 392 6.01 8.86 -9.31
N GLN A 393 5.41 8.16 -8.35
CA GLN A 393 4.72 6.88 -8.60
C GLN A 393 3.49 7.05 -9.50
N GLN A 394 2.70 8.10 -9.27
CA GLN A 394 1.57 8.42 -10.16
C GLN A 394 2.05 8.80 -11.55
N ALA A 395 3.10 9.61 -11.66
CA ALA A 395 3.66 10.00 -12.95
C ALA A 395 4.16 8.79 -13.75
N GLU A 396 4.88 7.86 -13.10
CA GLU A 396 5.34 6.62 -13.73
C GLU A 396 4.16 5.74 -14.20
N LEU A 397 3.09 5.64 -13.38
CA LEU A 397 1.88 4.91 -13.72
C LEU A 397 1.14 5.53 -14.92
N TYR A 398 0.98 6.85 -14.93
CA TYR A 398 0.32 7.57 -16.02
C TYR A 398 1.10 7.49 -17.33
N ARG A 399 2.44 7.62 -17.30
CA ARG A 399 3.31 7.42 -18.48
C ARG A 399 3.16 6.00 -19.04
N LYS A 400 3.19 4.98 -18.19
CA LYS A 400 2.98 3.60 -18.62
C LYS A 400 1.64 3.41 -19.33
N TRP A 401 0.55 3.99 -18.80
CA TRP A 401 -0.74 3.92 -19.46
C TRP A 401 -0.80 4.71 -20.77
N ALA A 402 -0.10 5.83 -20.85
CA ALA A 402 0.02 6.60 -22.08
C ALA A 402 0.81 5.82 -23.16
N GLU A 403 1.93 5.21 -22.81
CA GLU A 403 2.71 4.32 -23.69
C GLU A 403 1.90 3.13 -24.21
N MET A 404 1.02 2.59 -23.37
CA MET A 404 0.08 1.54 -23.77
C MET A 404 -1.11 2.05 -24.63
N GLY A 405 -1.22 3.35 -24.89
CA GLY A 405 -2.36 3.96 -25.58
C GLY A 405 -3.67 3.90 -24.78
N LYS A 406 -3.58 3.79 -23.44
CA LYS A 406 -4.74 3.68 -22.54
C LYS A 406 -5.07 4.99 -21.82
N LEU A 407 -4.20 5.97 -21.88
CA LEU A 407 -4.39 7.33 -21.36
C LEU A 407 -3.88 8.29 -22.43
N ILE A 408 -4.72 9.23 -22.86
CA ILE A 408 -4.34 10.24 -23.84
C ILE A 408 -3.75 11.42 -23.06
N LEU A 409 -2.49 11.76 -23.33
CA LEU A 409 -1.89 12.98 -22.83
C LEU A 409 -2.28 14.12 -23.77
N THR A 410 -2.86 15.20 -23.20
CA THR A 410 -3.16 16.43 -23.95
C THR A 410 -2.07 17.45 -23.69
N ASP A 411 -1.76 18.27 -24.72
CA ASP A 411 -0.70 19.27 -24.63
C ASP A 411 -0.98 20.32 -23.56
N GLY A 412 0.07 20.70 -22.84
CA GLY A 412 0.04 21.82 -21.89
C GLY A 412 -0.32 21.43 -20.45
N ASP A 413 -0.52 22.48 -19.64
CA ASP A 413 -0.70 22.40 -18.18
C ASP A 413 -2.15 22.22 -17.73
N VAL A 414 -3.09 22.42 -18.63
CA VAL A 414 -4.53 22.42 -18.35
C VAL A 414 -5.27 21.55 -19.38
N ILE A 415 -6.48 21.14 -19.03
CA ILE A 415 -7.33 20.33 -19.89
C ILE A 415 -7.59 21.03 -21.24
N ASP A 416 -7.30 20.33 -22.33
CA ASP A 416 -7.68 20.76 -23.68
C ASP A 416 -9.08 20.22 -24.05
N HIS A 417 -10.10 21.05 -23.81
CA HIS A 417 -11.47 20.69 -24.12
C HIS A 417 -11.73 20.53 -25.63
N ALA A 418 -10.95 21.18 -26.49
CA ALA A 418 -11.11 21.09 -27.95
C ALA A 418 -10.63 19.72 -28.43
N GLN A 419 -9.48 19.26 -27.94
CA GLN A 419 -8.99 17.92 -28.23
C GLN A 419 -9.94 16.84 -27.69
N ILE A 420 -10.38 16.96 -26.43
CA ILE A 420 -11.33 16.00 -25.84
C ILE A 420 -12.63 15.93 -26.65
N LYS A 421 -13.17 17.10 -27.11
CA LYS A 421 -14.35 17.15 -27.99
C LYS A 421 -14.11 16.38 -29.28
N SER A 422 -13.00 16.65 -29.96
CA SER A 422 -12.65 15.99 -31.23
C SER A 422 -12.54 14.48 -31.05
N ASP A 423 -11.78 14.02 -30.07
CA ASP A 423 -11.57 12.61 -29.77
C ASP A 423 -12.85 11.91 -29.36
N LEU A 424 -13.74 12.60 -28.62
CA LEU A 424 -15.03 12.05 -28.18
C LEU A 424 -15.99 11.88 -29.37
N LEU A 425 -16.06 12.86 -30.26
CA LEU A 425 -16.90 12.78 -31.48
C LEU A 425 -16.43 11.68 -32.43
N GLU A 426 -15.11 11.57 -32.64
CA GLU A 426 -14.53 10.48 -33.41
C GLU A 426 -14.85 9.11 -32.77
N TRP A 427 -14.71 9.01 -31.45
CA TRP A 427 -14.96 7.77 -30.71
C TRP A 427 -16.44 7.37 -30.74
N ILE A 428 -17.38 8.32 -30.64
CA ILE A 428 -18.82 8.07 -30.80
C ILE A 428 -19.13 7.58 -32.25
N GLY A 429 -18.46 8.16 -33.25
CA GLY A 429 -18.34 7.59 -34.59
C GLY A 429 -19.63 7.27 -35.33
N GLY A 430 -20.71 8.03 -35.16
CA GLY A 430 -21.99 7.79 -35.86
C GLY A 430 -22.73 6.54 -35.41
N GLU A 431 -22.40 5.99 -34.22
CA GLU A 431 -23.11 4.90 -33.58
C GLU A 431 -24.50 5.34 -33.10
N ASN A 432 -25.35 4.39 -32.70
CA ASN A 432 -26.75 4.63 -32.27
C ASN A 432 -26.80 5.30 -30.88
N LEU A 433 -26.22 6.50 -30.78
CA LEU A 433 -26.20 7.30 -29.55
C LEU A 433 -27.61 7.73 -29.16
N ARG A 434 -28.04 7.37 -27.97
CA ARG A 434 -29.33 7.78 -27.38
C ARG A 434 -29.19 9.08 -26.59
N GLU A 435 -28.24 9.11 -25.69
CA GLU A 435 -27.96 10.27 -24.84
C GLU A 435 -26.49 10.31 -24.41
N LEU A 436 -25.99 11.52 -24.18
CA LEU A 436 -24.73 11.78 -23.50
C LEU A 436 -25.03 12.52 -22.18
N GLY A 437 -24.77 11.83 -21.06
CA GLY A 437 -24.91 12.39 -19.72
C GLY A 437 -23.65 13.11 -19.26
N PHE A 438 -23.80 14.25 -18.60
CA PHE A 438 -22.68 15.03 -18.04
C PHE A 438 -23.10 15.76 -16.75
N ASP A 439 -22.10 16.07 -15.89
CA ASP A 439 -22.35 16.91 -14.71
C ASP A 439 -22.30 18.40 -15.09
N PRO A 440 -23.40 19.15 -14.85
CA PRO A 440 -23.47 20.57 -15.24
C PRO A 440 -22.43 21.45 -14.54
N TRP A 441 -21.91 21.06 -13.37
CA TRP A 441 -20.92 21.85 -12.64
C TRP A 441 -19.54 21.90 -13.33
N SER A 442 -19.16 20.84 -14.01
CA SER A 442 -17.82 20.72 -14.61
C SER A 442 -17.76 20.93 -16.12
N ALA A 443 -18.89 20.85 -16.82
CA ALA A 443 -18.88 20.67 -18.28
C ALA A 443 -19.74 21.67 -19.06
N MET A 444 -20.17 22.81 -18.49
CA MET A 444 -21.12 23.71 -19.16
C MET A 444 -20.63 24.25 -20.53
N GLN A 445 -19.39 24.74 -20.63
CA GLN A 445 -18.86 25.22 -21.90
C GLN A 445 -18.64 24.08 -22.90
N PHE A 446 -18.19 22.94 -22.42
CA PHE A 446 -17.97 21.75 -23.23
C PHE A 446 -19.29 21.17 -23.76
N SER A 447 -20.36 21.18 -22.96
CA SER A 447 -21.68 20.71 -23.36
C SER A 447 -22.29 21.61 -24.46
N LEU A 448 -22.12 22.92 -24.37
CA LEU A 448 -22.55 23.82 -25.44
C LEU A 448 -21.88 23.52 -26.77
N ALA A 449 -20.57 23.29 -26.76
CA ALA A 449 -19.81 22.92 -27.95
C ALA A 449 -20.21 21.55 -28.54
N LEU A 450 -20.67 20.59 -27.71
CA LEU A 450 -21.21 19.30 -28.19
C LEU A 450 -22.66 19.45 -28.71
N ALA A 451 -23.46 20.34 -28.12
CA ALA A 451 -24.81 20.63 -28.59
C ALA A 451 -24.82 21.19 -30.03
N GLU A 452 -23.82 22.01 -30.38
CA GLU A 452 -23.65 22.52 -31.75
C GLU A 452 -23.41 21.39 -32.78
N GLU A 453 -22.84 20.27 -32.35
CA GLU A 453 -22.64 19.07 -33.18
C GLU A 453 -23.89 18.13 -33.21
N GLY A 454 -24.98 18.53 -32.58
CA GLY A 454 -26.23 17.76 -32.57
C GLY A 454 -26.24 16.54 -31.62
N ILE A 455 -25.33 16.49 -30.66
CA ILE A 455 -25.28 15.41 -29.65
C ILE A 455 -26.47 15.58 -28.69
N PRO A 456 -27.25 14.50 -28.41
CA PRO A 456 -28.35 14.53 -27.45
C PRO A 456 -27.81 14.57 -26.00
N LEU A 457 -27.73 15.76 -25.43
CA LEU A 457 -27.14 16.00 -24.11
C LEU A 457 -28.18 15.96 -22.99
N VAL A 458 -27.79 15.40 -21.85
CA VAL A 458 -28.61 15.37 -20.63
C VAL A 458 -27.77 15.69 -19.40
N GLU A 459 -28.22 16.67 -18.62
CA GLU A 459 -27.61 16.98 -17.33
C GLU A 459 -27.89 15.88 -16.31
N VAL A 460 -26.83 15.38 -15.68
CA VAL A 460 -26.88 14.38 -14.62
C VAL A 460 -26.04 14.89 -13.43
N PRO A 461 -26.61 15.72 -12.55
CA PRO A 461 -25.91 16.16 -11.35
C PRO A 461 -25.42 14.98 -10.52
N GLN A 462 -24.19 15.03 -10.05
CA GLN A 462 -23.57 13.98 -9.23
C GLN A 462 -24.19 13.96 -7.81
N THR A 463 -25.32 13.30 -7.69
CA THR A 463 -26.07 13.15 -6.44
C THR A 463 -26.40 11.69 -6.15
N VAL A 464 -26.66 11.38 -4.87
CA VAL A 464 -27.14 10.05 -4.45
C VAL A 464 -28.35 9.60 -5.27
N ARG A 465 -29.30 10.53 -5.52
CA ARG A 465 -30.53 10.27 -6.27
C ARG A 465 -30.25 9.77 -7.71
N ASN A 466 -29.26 10.35 -8.36
CA ASN A 466 -28.98 10.06 -9.77
C ASN A 466 -28.05 8.84 -9.96
N LEU A 467 -27.14 8.58 -8.99
CA LEU A 467 -26.10 7.58 -9.17
C LEU A 467 -26.34 6.28 -8.39
N SER A 468 -27.14 6.31 -7.30
CA SER A 468 -27.32 5.13 -6.43
C SER A 468 -27.84 3.91 -7.19
N GLU A 469 -28.90 4.09 -7.98
CA GLU A 469 -29.51 2.97 -8.71
C GLU A 469 -28.59 2.47 -9.84
N ALA A 470 -27.90 3.38 -10.51
CA ALA A 470 -26.91 3.05 -11.53
C ALA A 470 -25.75 2.21 -10.97
N MET A 471 -25.28 2.52 -9.77
CA MET A 471 -24.26 1.73 -9.07
C MET A 471 -24.78 0.34 -8.73
N LYS A 472 -25.96 0.22 -8.11
CA LYS A 472 -26.57 -1.07 -7.74
C LYS A 472 -26.81 -1.96 -8.95
N GLU A 473 -27.32 -1.39 -10.04
CA GLU A 473 -27.53 -2.16 -11.28
C GLU A 473 -26.22 -2.62 -11.90
N THR A 474 -25.18 -1.76 -11.91
CA THR A 474 -23.84 -2.16 -12.37
C THR A 474 -23.32 -3.34 -11.56
N GLU A 475 -23.40 -3.27 -10.23
CA GLU A 475 -22.99 -4.35 -9.34
C GLU A 475 -23.79 -5.64 -9.63
N SER A 476 -25.10 -5.54 -9.77
CA SER A 476 -25.98 -6.66 -10.07
C SER A 476 -25.62 -7.34 -11.41
N LEU A 477 -25.37 -6.54 -12.45
CA LEU A 477 -24.97 -7.05 -13.77
C LEU A 477 -23.60 -7.73 -13.73
N VAL A 478 -22.64 -7.20 -13.01
CA VAL A 478 -21.31 -7.81 -12.78
C VAL A 478 -21.46 -9.15 -12.05
N TYR A 479 -22.25 -9.20 -10.98
CA TYR A 479 -22.49 -10.44 -10.23
C TYR A 479 -23.25 -11.50 -11.04
N ALA A 480 -24.12 -11.06 -11.96
CA ALA A 480 -24.86 -11.94 -12.85
C ALA A 480 -24.05 -12.37 -14.10
N GLY A 481 -22.83 -11.87 -14.31
CA GLY A 481 -22.02 -12.10 -15.50
C GLY A 481 -22.64 -11.51 -16.78
N ARG A 482 -23.43 -10.45 -16.65
CA ARG A 482 -24.09 -9.73 -17.76
C ARG A 482 -23.51 -8.36 -18.06
N PHE A 483 -22.48 -7.94 -17.33
CA PHE A 483 -21.67 -6.76 -17.62
C PHE A 483 -20.39 -7.22 -18.32
N HIS A 484 -19.96 -6.50 -19.36
CA HIS A 484 -18.77 -6.84 -20.15
C HIS A 484 -17.96 -5.58 -20.43
N HIS A 485 -16.64 -5.69 -20.37
CA HIS A 485 -15.74 -4.56 -20.62
C HIS A 485 -14.39 -5.01 -21.18
N SER A 486 -13.63 -4.05 -21.73
CA SER A 486 -12.34 -4.28 -22.39
C SER A 486 -11.16 -4.53 -21.45
N ASN A 487 -11.38 -4.74 -20.15
CA ASN A 487 -10.35 -4.86 -19.13
C ASN A 487 -9.35 -3.68 -19.12
N HIS A 488 -9.90 -2.48 -19.25
CA HIS A 488 -9.11 -1.25 -19.39
C HIS A 488 -8.35 -0.93 -18.10
N PRO A 489 -7.00 -0.84 -18.09
CA PRO A 489 -6.20 -0.78 -16.86
C PRO A 489 -6.47 0.49 -16.03
N VAL A 490 -6.72 1.65 -16.67
CA VAL A 490 -7.09 2.89 -15.97
C VAL A 490 -8.44 2.73 -15.28
N MET A 491 -9.42 2.13 -15.97
CA MET A 491 -10.76 1.88 -15.40
C MET A 491 -10.70 0.89 -14.24
N ASN A 492 -9.94 -0.19 -14.37
CA ASN A 492 -9.78 -1.18 -13.31
C ASN A 492 -9.17 -0.55 -12.04
N TRP A 493 -8.14 0.27 -12.23
CA TRP A 493 -7.53 1.01 -11.13
C TRP A 493 -8.53 1.97 -10.47
N MET A 494 -9.27 2.76 -11.27
CA MET A 494 -10.28 3.68 -10.73
C MET A 494 -11.45 2.95 -10.07
N MET A 495 -11.92 1.83 -10.61
CA MET A 495 -12.98 1.01 -10.02
C MET A 495 -12.58 0.47 -8.66
N SER A 496 -11.33 0.04 -8.50
CA SER A 496 -10.80 -0.43 -7.22
C SER A 496 -10.69 0.68 -6.16
N ASN A 497 -10.72 1.95 -6.55
CA ASN A 497 -10.72 3.12 -5.66
C ASN A 497 -12.10 3.52 -5.14
N VAL A 498 -13.17 3.00 -5.76
CA VAL A 498 -14.55 3.34 -5.36
C VAL A 498 -14.88 2.73 -4.01
N THR A 499 -15.30 3.57 -3.08
CA THR A 499 -15.85 3.18 -1.78
C THR A 499 -17.27 3.70 -1.64
N VAL A 500 -18.06 3.11 -0.78
CA VAL A 500 -19.45 3.55 -0.51
C VAL A 500 -19.72 3.58 0.97
N LYS A 501 -20.61 4.52 1.35
CA LYS A 501 -21.25 4.53 2.67
C LYS A 501 -22.75 4.54 2.42
N PRO A 502 -23.48 3.45 2.70
CA PRO A 502 -24.93 3.43 2.59
C PRO A 502 -25.56 4.45 3.53
N ASP A 503 -26.60 5.14 3.06
CA ASP A 503 -27.46 5.97 3.90
C ASP A 503 -28.49 5.11 4.64
N LYS A 504 -29.39 5.75 5.40
CA LYS A 504 -30.44 5.04 6.18
C LYS A 504 -31.45 4.27 5.31
N ASN A 505 -31.49 4.55 4.02
CA ASN A 505 -32.38 3.94 3.04
C ASN A 505 -31.63 3.01 2.08
N ASP A 506 -30.39 2.59 2.46
CA ASP A 506 -29.50 1.78 1.64
C ASP A 506 -29.12 2.40 0.28
N ASN A 507 -29.28 3.72 0.12
CA ASN A 507 -28.74 4.39 -1.04
C ASN A 507 -27.23 4.54 -0.89
N ILE A 508 -26.52 4.39 -2.02
CA ILE A 508 -25.07 4.49 -2.08
C ILE A 508 -24.63 5.63 -3.00
N PHE A 509 -23.42 6.14 -2.76
CA PHE A 509 -22.81 7.17 -3.57
C PHE A 509 -21.31 6.88 -3.71
N PRO A 510 -20.70 7.11 -4.89
CA PRO A 510 -19.28 6.82 -5.09
C PRO A 510 -18.42 7.82 -4.32
N ASN A 511 -17.56 7.31 -3.46
CA ASN A 511 -16.60 8.09 -2.70
C ASN A 511 -15.19 7.59 -3.01
N LYS A 512 -14.20 8.47 -2.85
CA LYS A 512 -12.78 8.15 -2.98
C LYS A 512 -12.27 7.51 -1.69
N SER A 513 -11.39 6.51 -1.81
CA SER A 513 -10.74 5.89 -0.65
C SER A 513 -9.76 6.83 0.04
N THR A 514 -9.02 7.64 -0.75
CA THR A 514 -8.11 8.71 -0.29
C THR A 514 -8.33 9.97 -1.14
N PRO A 515 -7.86 11.16 -0.71
CA PRO A 515 -7.96 12.37 -1.52
C PRO A 515 -7.30 12.27 -2.90
N GLU A 516 -6.24 11.47 -3.00
CA GLU A 516 -5.45 11.26 -4.21
C GLU A 516 -6.07 10.21 -5.15
N ALA A 517 -6.94 9.34 -4.63
CA ALA A 517 -7.61 8.32 -5.41
C ALA A 517 -8.53 8.94 -6.47
N LYS A 518 -8.52 8.35 -7.66
CA LYS A 518 -9.34 8.78 -8.80
C LYS A 518 -10.47 7.79 -9.04
N ILE A 519 -11.66 8.32 -9.33
CA ILE A 519 -12.87 7.55 -9.63
C ILE A 519 -13.64 8.10 -10.85
N ASP A 520 -13.02 8.95 -11.64
CA ASP A 520 -13.64 9.69 -12.76
C ASP A 520 -14.24 8.72 -13.81
N GLY A 521 -13.52 7.63 -14.14
CA GLY A 521 -14.04 6.57 -15.03
C GLY A 521 -15.30 5.89 -14.51
N PRO A 522 -15.32 5.36 -13.28
CA PRO A 522 -16.54 4.86 -12.64
C PRO A 522 -17.69 5.85 -12.62
N VAL A 523 -17.43 7.13 -12.30
CA VAL A 523 -18.47 8.18 -12.28
C VAL A 523 -19.02 8.42 -13.67
N ALA A 524 -18.17 8.52 -14.71
CA ALA A 524 -18.62 8.59 -16.10
C ALA A 524 -19.48 7.39 -16.48
N MET A 525 -19.10 6.18 -16.10
CA MET A 525 -19.85 4.97 -16.34
C MET A 525 -21.22 4.96 -15.62
N PHE A 526 -21.27 5.36 -14.34
CA PHE A 526 -22.54 5.47 -13.60
C PHE A 526 -23.46 6.53 -14.19
N THR A 527 -22.90 7.62 -14.72
CA THR A 527 -23.64 8.65 -15.45
C THR A 527 -24.30 8.05 -16.70
N ALA A 528 -23.56 7.31 -17.52
CA ALA A 528 -24.12 6.60 -18.67
C ALA A 528 -25.18 5.56 -18.26
N MET A 529 -24.90 4.77 -17.21
CA MET A 529 -25.82 3.76 -16.69
C MET A 529 -27.12 4.39 -16.19
N SER A 530 -27.06 5.51 -15.51
CA SER A 530 -28.26 6.22 -15.05
C SER A 530 -29.19 6.61 -16.21
N ARG A 531 -28.62 7.02 -17.33
CA ARG A 531 -29.40 7.37 -18.54
C ARG A 531 -29.94 6.13 -19.23
N MET A 532 -29.16 5.06 -19.28
CA MET A 532 -29.60 3.77 -19.81
C MET A 532 -30.80 3.23 -19.03
N LEU A 533 -30.82 3.36 -17.71
CA LEU A 533 -31.93 2.86 -16.87
C LEU A 533 -33.22 3.67 -17.11
N VAL A 534 -33.11 4.98 -17.26
CA VAL A 534 -34.29 5.85 -17.52
C VAL A 534 -34.93 5.51 -18.87
N ASN A 535 -34.15 5.39 -19.94
CA ASN A 535 -34.67 5.24 -21.31
C ASN A 535 -34.76 3.77 -21.79
N GLY A 536 -33.99 2.86 -21.17
CA GLY A 536 -34.06 1.43 -21.46
C GLY A 536 -35.33 0.72 -20.99
N GLY A 537 -36.09 1.35 -20.07
CA GLY A 537 -37.39 0.84 -19.58
C GLY A 537 -38.56 1.09 -20.53
N GLU A 538 -38.56 2.19 -21.27
CA GLU A 538 -39.64 2.53 -22.22
C GLU A 538 -39.74 1.55 -23.44
N LEU A 539 -38.62 0.95 -23.84
CA LEU A 539 -38.61 -0.04 -24.91
C LEU A 539 -39.32 -1.35 -24.57
N LYS A 540 -39.36 -1.73 -23.28
CA LYS A 540 -40.13 -2.93 -22.82
C LYS A 540 -41.66 -2.68 -22.85
N LEU A 541 -42.12 -1.52 -22.45
CA LEU A 541 -43.53 -1.15 -22.43
C LEU A 541 -44.14 -1.05 -23.83
N ARG A 542 -43.39 -0.58 -24.82
CA ARG A 542 -43.87 -0.53 -26.24
C ARG A 542 -43.98 -1.90 -26.91
N ARG A 543 -43.15 -2.89 -26.54
CA ARG A 543 -43.26 -4.27 -27.09
C ARG A 543 -44.39 -5.08 -26.46
N GLU A 544 -44.72 -4.88 -25.20
CA GLU A 544 -45.82 -5.57 -24.51
C GLU A 544 -47.21 -5.05 -24.91
N VAL A 545 -47.32 -3.77 -25.31
CA VAL A 545 -48.59 -3.17 -25.76
C VAL A 545 -48.93 -3.49 -27.22
N VAL A 546 -47.98 -3.95 -28.03
CA VAL A 546 -48.20 -4.32 -29.44
C VAL A 546 -48.50 -5.81 -29.61
N ASN A 547 -48.32 -6.64 -28.57
CA ASN A 547 -48.57 -8.09 -28.60
C ASN A 547 -49.82 -8.53 -27.76
N ASN A 548 -50.68 -7.62 -27.35
CA ASN A 548 -52.03 -7.84 -26.84
C ASN A 548 -53.04 -7.11 -27.81
#